data_a6cfaed00099e47f0274d29009a7f19d
#
_entry.id   a6cfaed00099e47f0274d29009a7f19d
#
_cell.length_a   1.000
_cell.length_b   1.000
_cell.length_c   1.000
_cell.angle_alpha   90.00
_cell.angle_beta   90.00
_cell.angle_gamma   90.00
#
_symmetry.space_group_name_H-M   'P 1'
#
loop_
_entity.id
_entity.type
_entity.pdbx_description
1 polymer ?
#
loop_
_entity_poly.entity_id
_entity_poly.type
_entity_poly.pdbx_seq_one_letter_code
_entity_poly.pdbx_strand_id
1 'polypeptide(L)'
;MKQLYLLLITLLVSLSAYAEESGTCGKHLKWKLTAEGVLTITGTGKMQDWGGITRPWSPYSNVKQVIIGDGVTTIGKWAFSGCSSLTSVTIPNSVTTIGDCAFVSCSSLTSITIPNSVTTIGSSAFSSCSSLTSVIIGNGVRTIEGGAFSSCSSLASITIPNSVRTIGGLAFSYCSSLASITIPNSVTRIWHSAFSDCKALTSITIPNSVMTIGNEAFSFCSSLTSVTIPNSVRTIGAKAFYY
;
A
#
# COMPACT_ATOMS: atom_id res chain seq x y z
N MET A 1 -23.23 -36.05 36.43
CA MET A 1 -23.62 -34.63 36.37
C MET A 1 -22.41 -33.66 36.30
N LYS A 2 -21.37 -33.77 37.14
CA LYS A 2 -20.19 -32.89 37.07
C LYS A 2 -19.41 -32.95 35.75
N GLN A 3 -19.25 -34.11 35.14
CA GLN A 3 -18.55 -34.25 33.86
C GLN A 3 -19.34 -33.66 32.68
N LEU A 4 -20.68 -33.74 32.72
CA LEU A 4 -21.53 -33.11 31.69
C LEU A 4 -21.49 -31.60 31.77
N TYR A 5 -21.37 -31.01 32.96
CA TYR A 5 -21.22 -29.57 33.17
C TYR A 5 -19.86 -29.04 32.68
N LEU A 6 -18.78 -29.83 32.91
CA LEU A 6 -17.44 -29.46 32.39
C LEU A 6 -17.39 -29.49 30.87
N LEU A 7 -18.04 -30.50 30.24
CA LEU A 7 -18.15 -30.58 28.79
C LEU A 7 -18.96 -29.43 28.19
N LEU A 8 -20.07 -29.03 28.88
CA LEU A 8 -20.88 -27.88 28.45
C LEU A 8 -20.14 -26.56 28.61
N ILE A 9 -19.34 -26.36 29.65
CA ILE A 9 -18.54 -25.17 29.88
C ILE A 9 -17.39 -25.09 28.85
N THR A 10 -16.71 -26.20 28.56
CA THR A 10 -15.68 -26.25 27.52
C THR A 10 -16.26 -26.02 26.13
N LEU A 11 -17.46 -26.51 25.83
CA LEU A 11 -18.16 -26.25 24.57
C LEU A 11 -18.61 -24.79 24.46
N LEU A 12 -19.12 -24.19 25.55
CA LEU A 12 -19.48 -22.75 25.58
C LEU A 12 -18.27 -21.85 25.50
N VAL A 13 -17.14 -22.20 26.11
CA VAL A 13 -15.89 -21.44 26.01
C VAL A 13 -15.30 -21.57 24.60
N SER A 14 -15.43 -22.74 23.95
CA SER A 14 -14.99 -22.91 22.55
C SER A 14 -15.93 -22.20 21.57
N LEU A 15 -17.24 -22.11 21.85
CA LEU A 15 -18.16 -21.30 21.03
C LEU A 15 -17.95 -19.79 21.20
N SER A 16 -17.53 -19.31 22.38
CA SER A 16 -17.22 -17.88 22.57
C SER A 16 -15.91 -17.44 21.90
N ALA A 17 -15.00 -18.38 21.61
CA ALA A 17 -13.78 -18.11 20.86
C ALA A 17 -14.03 -17.89 19.35
N TYR A 18 -15.24 -18.11 18.87
CA TYR A 18 -15.66 -17.96 17.47
C TYR A 18 -16.70 -16.84 17.27
N ALA A 19 -16.77 -15.87 18.19
CA ALA A 19 -17.68 -14.75 18.04
C ALA A 19 -17.31 -13.89 16.81
N GLU A 20 -18.26 -13.76 15.90
CA GLU A 20 -18.13 -12.81 14.79
C GLU A 20 -18.31 -11.38 15.33
N GLU A 21 -17.36 -10.52 14.99
CA GLU A 21 -17.40 -9.11 15.35
C GLU A 21 -17.93 -8.29 14.20
N SER A 22 -18.74 -7.28 14.47
CA SER A 22 -19.32 -6.44 13.43
C SER A 22 -19.64 -5.04 13.94
N GLY A 23 -19.82 -4.10 13.01
CA GLY A 23 -20.14 -2.72 13.32
C GLY A 23 -20.21 -1.84 12.08
N THR A 24 -20.02 -0.53 12.28
CA THR A 24 -20.03 0.46 11.20
C THR A 24 -18.64 1.02 10.96
N CYS A 25 -18.33 1.36 9.70
CA CYS A 25 -17.04 1.95 9.29
C CYS A 25 -17.19 3.10 8.28
N GLY A 26 -18.38 3.67 8.25
CA GLY A 26 -18.78 4.81 7.43
C GLY A 26 -20.28 5.03 7.56
N LYS A 27 -20.81 6.11 6.96
CA LYS A 27 -22.24 6.49 7.10
C LYS A 27 -23.20 5.35 6.72
N HIS A 28 -22.86 4.61 5.64
CA HIS A 28 -23.66 3.51 5.10
C HIS A 28 -22.82 2.24 4.89
N LEU A 29 -21.68 2.14 5.59
CA LEU A 29 -20.80 1.00 5.53
C LEU A 29 -20.82 0.21 6.83
N LYS A 30 -20.83 -1.11 6.69
CA LYS A 30 -20.76 -2.07 7.78
C LYS A 30 -19.51 -2.94 7.59
N TRP A 31 -18.97 -3.43 8.68
CA TRP A 31 -17.92 -4.42 8.67
C TRP A 31 -18.32 -5.65 9.47
N LYS A 32 -17.76 -6.78 9.08
CA LYS A 32 -17.87 -8.06 9.77
C LYS A 32 -16.52 -8.74 9.75
N LEU A 33 -16.05 -9.21 10.90
CA LEU A 33 -14.82 -9.97 11.06
C LEU A 33 -15.15 -11.37 11.57
N THR A 34 -14.70 -12.39 10.84
CA THR A 34 -14.85 -13.79 11.25
C THR A 34 -13.67 -14.23 12.13
N ALA A 35 -13.85 -15.32 12.84
CA ALA A 35 -12.82 -15.93 13.68
C ALA A 35 -11.56 -16.34 12.88
N GLU A 36 -11.72 -16.71 11.62
CA GLU A 36 -10.64 -17.07 10.70
C GLU A 36 -9.81 -15.85 10.26
N GLY A 37 -10.27 -14.63 10.57
CA GLY A 37 -9.61 -13.37 10.23
C GLY A 37 -10.03 -12.78 8.89
N VAL A 38 -11.23 -13.11 8.40
CA VAL A 38 -11.79 -12.49 7.18
C VAL A 38 -12.60 -11.26 7.58
N LEU A 39 -12.11 -10.08 7.21
CA LEU A 39 -12.77 -8.80 7.40
C LEU A 39 -13.48 -8.40 6.10
N THR A 40 -14.82 -8.36 6.15
CA THR A 40 -15.66 -7.96 5.02
C THR A 40 -16.25 -6.58 5.27
N ILE A 41 -16.15 -5.69 4.30
CA ILE A 41 -16.76 -4.35 4.30
C ILE A 41 -17.90 -4.35 3.29
N THR A 42 -19.10 -3.99 3.71
CA THR A 42 -20.30 -3.96 2.85
C THR A 42 -21.05 -2.63 2.95
N GLY A 43 -21.91 -2.37 1.97
CA GLY A 43 -22.70 -1.14 1.89
C GLY A 43 -22.19 -0.18 0.81
N THR A 44 -22.52 1.11 0.93
CA THR A 44 -22.23 2.09 -0.12
C THR A 44 -21.59 3.36 0.43
N GLY A 45 -20.67 3.96 -0.35
CA GLY A 45 -20.06 5.24 -0.04
C GLY A 45 -18.64 5.15 0.51
N LYS A 46 -18.23 6.19 1.23
CA LYS A 46 -16.86 6.35 1.71
C LYS A 46 -16.64 5.65 3.04
N MET A 47 -15.53 4.93 3.16
CA MET A 47 -15.06 4.47 4.46
C MET A 47 -14.60 5.67 5.29
N GLN A 48 -14.80 5.62 6.59
CA GLN A 48 -14.34 6.63 7.53
C GLN A 48 -12.81 6.67 7.57
N ASP A 49 -12.25 7.86 7.79
CA ASP A 49 -10.84 8.05 8.12
C ASP A 49 -10.59 7.72 9.60
N TRP A 50 -9.48 7.06 9.90
CA TRP A 50 -9.15 6.62 11.25
C TRP A 50 -7.89 7.33 11.75
N GLY A 51 -7.89 7.74 13.01
CA GLY A 51 -6.66 8.07 13.71
C GLY A 51 -5.96 6.79 14.16
N GLY A 52 -4.66 6.67 14.04
CA GLY A 52 -3.82 5.47 14.10
C GLY A 52 -4.23 4.26 14.97
N ILE A 53 -5.04 4.42 16.03
CA ILE A 53 -5.35 3.34 17.00
C ILE A 53 -6.85 3.09 17.20
N THR A 54 -7.75 3.81 16.52
CA THR A 54 -9.19 3.79 16.83
C THR A 54 -10.06 3.00 15.87
N ARG A 55 -9.46 2.16 15.01
CA ARG A 55 -10.23 1.30 14.09
C ARG A 55 -11.02 0.24 14.87
N PRO A 56 -12.27 -0.05 14.51
CA PRO A 56 -13.07 -1.03 15.26
C PRO A 56 -12.49 -2.45 15.22
N TRP A 57 -11.70 -2.82 14.20
CA TRP A 57 -10.98 -4.08 14.10
C TRP A 57 -9.53 -4.00 14.63
N SER A 58 -9.07 -2.85 15.17
CA SER A 58 -7.71 -2.69 15.69
C SER A 58 -7.36 -3.59 16.87
N PRO A 59 -8.29 -3.96 17.78
CA PRO A 59 -8.00 -4.91 18.85
C PRO A 59 -7.76 -6.34 18.32
N TYR A 60 -8.17 -6.61 17.08
CA TYR A 60 -8.12 -7.94 16.48
C TYR A 60 -6.90 -8.03 15.55
N SER A 61 -5.77 -8.47 16.09
CA SER A 61 -4.52 -8.63 15.33
C SER A 61 -4.56 -9.76 14.29
N ASN A 62 -5.69 -10.49 14.20
CA ASN A 62 -5.85 -11.66 13.35
C ASN A 62 -6.47 -11.39 11.97
N VAL A 63 -6.60 -10.12 11.54
CA VAL A 63 -7.10 -9.83 10.19
C VAL A 63 -6.12 -10.36 9.15
N LYS A 64 -6.52 -11.42 8.46
CA LYS A 64 -5.72 -12.12 7.44
C LYS A 64 -6.15 -11.77 6.02
N GLN A 65 -7.43 -11.51 5.83
CA GLN A 65 -8.01 -11.16 4.55
C GLN A 65 -8.97 -9.99 4.70
N VAL A 66 -8.93 -9.05 3.75
CA VAL A 66 -9.88 -7.95 3.63
C VAL A 66 -10.63 -8.09 2.31
N ILE A 67 -11.97 -8.12 2.39
CA ILE A 67 -12.87 -8.12 1.24
C ILE A 67 -13.67 -6.81 1.27
N ILE A 68 -13.37 -5.93 0.33
CA ILE A 68 -14.11 -4.67 0.15
C ILE A 68 -15.20 -4.92 -0.87
N GLY A 69 -16.45 -4.71 -0.48
CA GLY A 69 -17.63 -4.95 -1.31
C GLY A 69 -17.87 -3.86 -2.36
N ASP A 70 -18.60 -4.24 -3.41
CA ASP A 70 -19.06 -3.31 -4.43
C ASP A 70 -19.95 -2.23 -3.82
N GLY A 71 -19.68 -0.96 -4.18
CA GLY A 71 -20.35 0.20 -3.60
C GLY A 71 -19.48 1.00 -2.63
N VAL A 72 -18.41 0.43 -2.09
CA VAL A 72 -17.39 1.19 -1.35
C VAL A 72 -16.61 2.05 -2.33
N THR A 73 -16.58 3.37 -2.10
CA THR A 73 -15.97 4.32 -3.04
C THR A 73 -14.58 4.81 -2.61
N THR A 74 -14.28 4.71 -1.33
CA THR A 74 -12.99 5.19 -0.78
C THR A 74 -12.55 4.26 0.35
N ILE A 75 -11.28 3.86 0.33
CA ILE A 75 -10.62 3.24 1.49
C ILE A 75 -10.11 4.40 2.36
N GLY A 76 -10.57 4.46 3.61
CA GLY A 76 -10.25 5.55 4.52
C GLY A 76 -8.78 5.60 4.93
N LYS A 77 -8.33 6.76 5.39
CA LYS A 77 -6.98 6.91 5.96
C LYS A 77 -6.79 5.98 7.15
N TRP A 78 -5.63 5.33 7.23
CA TRP A 78 -5.25 4.40 8.30
C TRP A 78 -6.16 3.16 8.44
N ALA A 79 -7.05 2.88 7.48
CA ALA A 79 -8.10 1.86 7.62
C ALA A 79 -7.55 0.48 8.04
N PHE A 80 -6.48 0.01 7.44
CA PHE A 80 -5.87 -1.30 7.69
C PHE A 80 -4.43 -1.19 8.18
N SER A 81 -4.03 -0.02 8.70
CA SER A 81 -2.68 0.22 9.21
C SER A 81 -2.30 -0.81 10.28
N GLY A 82 -1.12 -1.39 10.19
CA GLY A 82 -0.61 -2.35 11.18
C GLY A 82 -1.33 -3.70 11.19
N CYS A 83 -2.17 -4.02 10.18
CA CYS A 83 -2.69 -5.37 10.00
C CYS A 83 -1.56 -6.31 9.56
N SER A 84 -0.65 -6.62 10.49
CA SER A 84 0.58 -7.37 10.19
C SER A 84 0.34 -8.81 9.72
N SER A 85 -0.81 -9.39 10.06
CA SER A 85 -1.22 -10.73 9.59
C SER A 85 -1.95 -10.73 8.24
N LEU A 86 -2.21 -9.54 7.66
CA LEU A 86 -2.97 -9.40 6.42
C LEU A 86 -2.17 -9.93 5.22
N THR A 87 -2.70 -10.96 4.56
CA THR A 87 -2.06 -11.60 3.41
C THR A 87 -2.71 -11.26 2.08
N SER A 88 -4.01 -10.89 2.08
CA SER A 88 -4.72 -10.57 0.85
C SER A 88 -5.78 -9.49 1.04
N VAL A 89 -5.98 -8.68 -0.01
CA VAL A 89 -6.99 -7.63 -0.08
C VAL A 89 -7.68 -7.69 -1.44
N THR A 90 -9.02 -7.71 -1.43
CA THR A 90 -9.82 -7.54 -2.63
C THR A 90 -10.37 -6.11 -2.67
N ILE A 91 -10.01 -5.33 -3.70
CA ILE A 91 -10.47 -3.96 -3.92
C ILE A 91 -11.37 -3.94 -5.17
N PRO A 92 -12.65 -3.58 -5.06
CA PRO A 92 -13.58 -3.57 -6.19
C PRO A 92 -13.40 -2.33 -7.08
N ASN A 93 -13.96 -2.40 -8.29
CA ASN A 93 -13.95 -1.28 -9.25
C ASN A 93 -14.79 -0.06 -8.83
N SER A 94 -15.50 -0.11 -7.72
CA SER A 94 -16.18 1.05 -7.14
C SER A 94 -15.22 1.99 -6.38
N VAL A 95 -14.05 1.49 -5.95
CA VAL A 95 -13.08 2.29 -5.20
C VAL A 95 -12.32 3.22 -6.14
N THR A 96 -12.35 4.52 -5.82
CA THR A 96 -11.66 5.58 -6.58
C THR A 96 -10.44 6.15 -5.89
N THR A 97 -10.31 5.93 -4.57
CA THR A 97 -9.21 6.48 -3.76
C THR A 97 -8.80 5.51 -2.66
N ILE A 98 -7.49 5.33 -2.52
CA ILE A 98 -6.86 4.66 -1.38
C ILE A 98 -6.26 5.77 -0.50
N GLY A 99 -6.73 5.89 0.73
CA GLY A 99 -6.36 6.95 1.67
C GLY A 99 -4.93 6.81 2.20
N ASP A 100 -4.47 7.89 2.84
CA ASP A 100 -3.12 7.93 3.43
C ASP A 100 -2.96 6.83 4.49
N CYS A 101 -1.80 6.18 4.50
CA CYS A 101 -1.46 5.12 5.45
C CYS A 101 -2.48 3.97 5.50
N ALA A 102 -3.33 3.79 4.46
CA ALA A 102 -4.42 2.82 4.50
C ALA A 102 -3.97 1.40 4.83
N PHE A 103 -2.80 0.97 4.34
CA PHE A 103 -2.20 -0.35 4.54
C PHE A 103 -0.77 -0.25 5.09
N VAL A 104 -0.41 0.86 5.75
CA VAL A 104 0.94 1.00 6.30
C VAL A 104 1.25 -0.14 7.28
N SER A 105 2.44 -0.72 7.18
CA SER A 105 2.90 -1.83 8.03
C SER A 105 2.05 -3.12 7.94
N CYS A 106 1.39 -3.38 6.81
CA CYS A 106 0.82 -4.68 6.50
C CYS A 106 1.94 -5.64 6.07
N SER A 107 2.78 -6.06 7.02
CA SER A 107 4.05 -6.72 6.73
C SER A 107 3.93 -8.11 6.11
N SER A 108 2.78 -8.78 6.22
CA SER A 108 2.52 -10.08 5.58
C SER A 108 1.83 -9.97 4.21
N LEU A 109 1.47 -8.76 3.75
CA LEU A 109 0.82 -8.59 2.45
C LEU A 109 1.82 -8.87 1.33
N THR A 110 1.56 -9.91 0.52
CA THR A 110 2.47 -10.36 -0.54
C THR A 110 2.15 -9.79 -1.91
N SER A 111 0.88 -9.49 -2.15
CA SER A 111 0.44 -8.93 -3.42
C SER A 111 -0.74 -8.00 -3.26
N ILE A 112 -0.88 -7.04 -4.18
CA ILE A 112 -2.03 -6.14 -4.27
C ILE A 112 -2.36 -5.81 -5.73
N THR A 113 -3.65 -5.85 -6.04
CA THR A 113 -4.18 -5.34 -7.32
C THR A 113 -4.98 -4.08 -7.05
N ILE A 114 -4.53 -2.96 -7.61
CA ILE A 114 -5.18 -1.66 -7.55
C ILE A 114 -6.00 -1.50 -8.83
N PRO A 115 -7.35 -1.43 -8.75
CA PRO A 115 -8.21 -1.43 -9.92
C PRO A 115 -8.11 -0.14 -10.75
N ASN A 116 -8.58 -0.20 -12.00
CA ASN A 116 -8.54 0.93 -12.94
C ASN A 116 -9.38 2.14 -12.49
N SER A 117 -10.30 1.97 -11.57
CA SER A 117 -11.12 3.04 -11.00
C SER A 117 -10.35 3.95 -10.04
N VAL A 118 -9.27 3.44 -9.43
CA VAL A 118 -8.46 4.21 -8.48
C VAL A 118 -7.66 5.28 -9.22
N THR A 119 -7.79 6.52 -8.78
CA THR A 119 -7.07 7.67 -9.34
C THR A 119 -5.88 8.11 -8.49
N THR A 120 -5.95 7.86 -7.18
CA THR A 120 -4.93 8.30 -6.22
C THR A 120 -4.58 7.19 -5.25
N ILE A 121 -3.28 6.93 -5.09
CA ILE A 121 -2.70 6.13 -4.02
C ILE A 121 -2.13 7.13 -3.00
N GLY A 122 -2.71 7.17 -1.81
CA GLY A 122 -2.40 8.14 -0.76
C GLY A 122 -0.99 8.02 -0.19
N SER A 123 -0.60 9.04 0.57
CA SER A 123 0.73 9.10 1.20
C SER A 123 0.94 7.90 2.12
N SER A 124 2.08 7.23 1.99
CA SER A 124 2.45 6.05 2.79
C SER A 124 1.42 4.91 2.76
N ALA A 125 0.55 4.85 1.72
CA ALA A 125 -0.57 3.92 1.69
C ALA A 125 -0.16 2.45 1.87
N PHE A 126 0.99 2.03 1.34
CA PHE A 126 1.58 0.69 1.45
C PHE A 126 2.99 0.72 2.07
N SER A 127 3.34 1.80 2.77
CA SER A 127 4.65 1.89 3.39
C SER A 127 4.88 0.74 4.38
N SER A 128 6.09 0.19 4.40
CA SER A 128 6.48 -0.93 5.27
C SER A 128 5.66 -2.23 5.06
N CYS A 129 5.09 -2.42 3.88
CA CYS A 129 4.60 -3.72 3.44
C CYS A 129 5.79 -4.59 3.00
N SER A 130 6.58 -5.05 3.98
CA SER A 130 7.90 -5.64 3.74
C SER A 130 7.89 -6.96 2.94
N SER A 131 6.78 -7.71 2.97
CA SER A 131 6.62 -8.94 2.17
C SER A 131 6.00 -8.70 0.79
N LEU A 132 5.71 -7.45 0.42
CA LEU A 132 5.04 -7.14 -0.85
C LEU A 132 5.99 -7.38 -2.03
N THR A 133 5.69 -8.39 -2.83
CA THR A 133 6.50 -8.79 -3.99
C THR A 133 5.87 -8.42 -5.32
N SER A 134 4.54 -8.28 -5.35
CA SER A 134 3.78 -8.01 -6.58
C SER A 134 2.76 -6.90 -6.38
N VAL A 135 2.82 -5.89 -7.24
CA VAL A 135 1.86 -4.78 -7.28
C VAL A 135 1.39 -4.59 -8.71
N ILE A 136 0.07 -4.69 -8.91
CA ILE A 136 -0.57 -4.34 -10.18
C ILE A 136 -1.26 -3.00 -10.00
N ILE A 137 -0.82 -1.99 -10.74
CA ILE A 137 -1.40 -0.63 -10.72
C ILE A 137 -2.30 -0.46 -11.93
N GLY A 138 -3.58 -0.18 -11.69
CA GLY A 138 -4.56 0.05 -12.74
C GLY A 138 -4.30 1.36 -13.53
N ASN A 139 -4.73 1.36 -14.78
CA ASN A 139 -4.52 2.48 -15.72
C ASN A 139 -5.31 3.76 -15.39
N GLY A 140 -6.09 3.78 -14.32
CA GLY A 140 -6.74 4.98 -13.80
C GLY A 140 -5.87 5.83 -12.89
N VAL A 141 -4.83 5.26 -12.30
CA VAL A 141 -3.97 5.93 -11.31
C VAL A 141 -3.21 7.08 -11.97
N ARG A 142 -3.38 8.28 -11.41
CA ARG A 142 -2.72 9.52 -11.85
C ARG A 142 -1.65 9.98 -10.89
N THR A 143 -1.82 9.66 -9.59
CA THR A 143 -0.92 10.12 -8.53
C THR A 143 -0.57 8.96 -7.60
N ILE A 144 0.72 8.75 -7.42
CA ILE A 144 1.33 7.95 -6.36
C ILE A 144 1.92 8.98 -5.39
N GLU A 145 1.32 9.12 -4.20
CA GLU A 145 1.72 10.13 -3.24
C GLU A 145 3.03 9.78 -2.51
N GLY A 146 3.51 10.71 -1.67
CA GLY A 146 4.78 10.55 -0.97
C GLY A 146 4.83 9.30 -0.09
N GLY A 147 5.92 8.53 -0.17
CA GLY A 147 6.16 7.33 0.61
C GLY A 147 5.23 6.16 0.32
N ALA A 148 4.38 6.22 -0.73
CA ALA A 148 3.30 5.26 -0.95
C ALA A 148 3.73 3.79 -0.89
N PHE A 149 4.93 3.45 -1.36
CA PHE A 149 5.54 2.11 -1.30
C PHE A 149 6.90 2.12 -0.58
N SER A 150 7.14 3.12 0.26
CA SER A 150 8.40 3.19 1.02
C SER A 150 8.60 1.94 1.88
N SER A 151 9.81 1.43 1.93
CA SER A 151 10.17 0.23 2.72
C SER A 151 9.43 -1.06 2.32
N CYS A 152 8.94 -1.16 1.08
CA CYS A 152 8.50 -2.42 0.48
C CYS A 152 9.75 -3.23 0.08
N SER A 153 10.48 -3.76 1.07
CA SER A 153 11.83 -4.30 0.88
C SER A 153 11.90 -5.54 0.00
N SER A 154 10.80 -6.29 -0.15
CA SER A 154 10.73 -7.46 -1.03
C SER A 154 10.25 -7.15 -2.46
N LEU A 155 9.91 -5.88 -2.77
CA LEU A 155 9.39 -5.50 -4.07
C LEU A 155 10.54 -5.50 -5.11
N ALA A 156 10.60 -6.52 -5.95
CA ALA A 156 11.68 -6.69 -6.93
C ALA A 156 11.46 -5.90 -8.22
N SER A 157 10.21 -5.70 -8.61
CA SER A 157 9.84 -4.91 -9.78
C SER A 157 8.43 -4.35 -9.63
N ILE A 158 8.15 -3.25 -10.33
CA ILE A 158 6.81 -2.66 -10.42
C ILE A 158 6.66 -1.98 -11.78
N THR A 159 5.48 -2.14 -12.38
CA THR A 159 5.12 -1.42 -13.59
C THR A 159 4.25 -0.23 -13.23
N ILE A 160 4.73 0.98 -13.56
CA ILE A 160 3.98 2.22 -13.38
C ILE A 160 3.27 2.54 -14.70
N PRO A 161 1.92 2.61 -14.72
CA PRO A 161 1.19 2.87 -15.95
C PRO A 161 1.39 4.31 -16.48
N ASN A 162 1.22 4.48 -17.79
CA ASN A 162 1.36 5.78 -18.46
C ASN A 162 0.32 6.84 -18.04
N SER A 163 -0.68 6.46 -17.25
CA SER A 163 -1.63 7.39 -16.63
C SER A 163 -1.03 8.19 -15.48
N VAL A 164 0.03 7.65 -14.82
CA VAL A 164 0.66 8.28 -13.67
C VAL A 164 1.45 9.51 -14.09
N ARG A 165 1.14 10.64 -13.49
CA ARG A 165 1.77 11.95 -13.73
C ARG A 165 2.68 12.38 -12.58
N THR A 166 2.39 11.89 -11.39
CA THR A 166 3.14 12.23 -10.17
C THR A 166 3.58 10.97 -9.44
N ILE A 167 4.88 10.89 -9.16
CA ILE A 167 5.52 9.96 -8.24
C ILE A 167 6.09 10.83 -7.13
N GLY A 168 5.49 10.81 -5.94
CA GLY A 168 5.83 11.68 -4.81
C GLY A 168 7.21 11.38 -4.22
N GLY A 169 7.66 12.27 -3.35
CA GLY A 169 8.92 12.07 -2.62
C GLY A 169 8.87 10.79 -1.76
N LEU A 170 10.00 10.09 -1.64
CA LEU A 170 10.10 8.84 -0.87
C LEU A 170 9.21 7.68 -1.40
N ALA A 171 8.52 7.83 -2.55
CA ALA A 171 7.49 6.89 -2.99
C ALA A 171 7.96 5.43 -3.04
N PHE A 172 9.21 5.18 -3.40
CA PHE A 172 9.86 3.86 -3.45
C PHE A 172 11.16 3.81 -2.62
N SER A 173 11.31 4.73 -1.67
CA SER A 173 12.50 4.75 -0.81
C SER A 173 12.59 3.45 0.02
N TYR A 174 13.79 2.92 0.21
CA TYR A 174 14.05 1.65 0.92
C TYR A 174 13.40 0.41 0.27
N CYS A 175 13.03 0.45 -1.01
CA CYS A 175 12.68 -0.75 -1.77
C CYS A 175 13.97 -1.51 -2.15
N SER A 176 14.60 -2.14 -1.16
CA SER A 176 15.97 -2.66 -1.29
C SER A 176 16.14 -3.79 -2.30
N SER A 177 15.05 -4.51 -2.64
CA SER A 177 15.05 -5.55 -3.67
C SER A 177 14.67 -5.04 -5.06
N LEU A 178 14.32 -3.75 -5.22
CA LEU A 178 13.87 -3.19 -6.50
C LEU A 178 15.02 -3.15 -7.51
N ALA A 179 15.06 -4.15 -8.39
CA ALA A 179 16.12 -4.32 -9.37
C ALA A 179 15.92 -3.51 -10.64
N SER A 180 14.65 -3.26 -10.99
CA SER A 180 14.28 -2.47 -12.17
C SER A 180 12.96 -1.75 -11.97
N ILE A 181 12.85 -0.55 -12.57
CA ILE A 181 11.62 0.21 -12.64
C ILE A 181 11.61 1.06 -13.91
N THR A 182 10.46 1.15 -14.56
CA THR A 182 10.26 2.04 -15.72
C THR A 182 9.46 3.25 -15.28
N ILE A 183 10.03 4.44 -15.46
CA ILE A 183 9.34 5.71 -15.23
C ILE A 183 8.59 6.06 -16.52
N PRO A 184 7.27 6.27 -16.48
CA PRO A 184 6.50 6.56 -17.68
C PRO A 184 6.75 7.98 -18.22
N ASN A 185 6.58 8.18 -19.53
CA ASN A 185 6.74 9.46 -20.21
C ASN A 185 5.73 10.55 -19.79
N SER A 186 4.77 10.22 -18.95
CA SER A 186 3.83 11.16 -18.32
C SER A 186 4.40 11.89 -17.10
N VAL A 187 5.52 11.38 -16.54
CA VAL A 187 6.17 11.94 -15.35
C VAL A 187 7.15 13.03 -15.77
N THR A 188 7.00 14.23 -15.20
CA THR A 188 7.86 15.39 -15.51
C THR A 188 8.85 15.71 -14.39
N ARG A 189 8.69 15.10 -13.23
CA ARG A 189 9.55 15.35 -12.06
C ARG A 189 9.74 14.06 -11.25
N ILE A 190 10.99 13.79 -10.90
CA ILE A 190 11.37 12.82 -9.88
C ILE A 190 11.57 13.60 -8.59
N TRP A 191 10.77 13.33 -7.56
CA TRP A 191 10.77 14.06 -6.31
C TRP A 191 11.93 13.62 -5.40
N HIS A 192 12.11 14.34 -4.27
CA HIS A 192 13.17 14.05 -3.31
C HIS A 192 13.09 12.60 -2.82
N SER A 193 14.23 11.94 -2.72
CA SER A 193 14.39 10.58 -2.19
C SER A 193 13.46 9.53 -2.81
N ALA A 194 12.88 9.78 -3.99
CA ALA A 194 11.84 8.93 -4.58
C ALA A 194 12.28 7.46 -4.71
N PHE A 195 13.57 7.21 -4.95
CA PHE A 195 14.20 5.88 -5.09
C PHE A 195 15.44 5.73 -4.19
N SER A 196 15.53 6.51 -3.11
CA SER A 196 16.64 6.39 -2.17
C SER A 196 16.69 5.00 -1.56
N ASP A 197 17.90 4.44 -1.35
CA ASP A 197 18.11 3.09 -0.79
C ASP A 197 17.48 1.93 -1.59
N CYS A 198 17.26 2.10 -2.90
CA CYS A 198 16.94 1.01 -3.82
C CYS A 198 18.24 0.25 -4.16
N LYS A 199 18.75 -0.52 -3.20
CA LYS A 199 20.10 -1.10 -3.27
C LYS A 199 20.30 -2.09 -4.42
N ALA A 200 19.24 -2.78 -4.85
CA ALA A 200 19.29 -3.73 -5.97
C ALA A 200 19.11 -3.06 -7.35
N LEU A 201 18.81 -1.76 -7.41
CA LEU A 201 18.56 -1.06 -8.67
C LEU A 201 19.85 -0.97 -9.49
N THR A 202 19.92 -1.70 -10.60
CA THR A 202 21.14 -1.79 -11.44
C THR A 202 21.17 -0.76 -12.55
N SER A 203 20.00 -0.38 -13.05
CA SER A 203 19.85 0.60 -14.12
C SER A 203 18.51 1.34 -14.01
N ILE A 204 18.46 2.57 -14.49
CA ILE A 204 17.24 3.33 -14.63
C ILE A 204 17.27 4.16 -15.90
N THR A 205 16.16 4.18 -16.62
CA THR A 205 15.97 5.08 -17.76
C THR A 205 15.11 6.25 -17.31
N ILE A 206 15.69 7.46 -17.40
CA ILE A 206 14.96 8.70 -17.12
C ILE A 206 14.33 9.16 -18.44
N PRO A 207 12.99 9.28 -18.53
CA PRO A 207 12.35 9.63 -19.77
C PRO A 207 12.55 11.09 -20.14
N ASN A 208 12.44 11.41 -21.45
CA ASN A 208 12.59 12.75 -21.98
C ASN A 208 11.54 13.78 -21.51
N SER A 209 10.55 13.33 -20.75
CA SER A 209 9.57 14.19 -20.09
C SER A 209 10.09 14.81 -18.79
N VAL A 210 11.10 14.19 -18.16
CA VAL A 210 11.61 14.63 -16.86
C VAL A 210 12.47 15.89 -17.01
N MET A 211 12.09 16.92 -16.28
CA MET A 211 12.80 18.21 -16.21
C MET A 211 13.56 18.40 -14.90
N THR A 212 13.19 17.70 -13.86
CA THR A 212 13.78 17.86 -12.51
C THR A 212 14.01 16.51 -11.84
N ILE A 213 15.20 16.31 -11.32
CA ILE A 213 15.57 15.22 -10.42
C ILE A 213 15.78 15.85 -9.03
N GLY A 214 15.02 15.43 -8.05
CA GLY A 214 15.01 15.97 -6.69
C GLY A 214 16.24 15.60 -5.86
N ASN A 215 16.36 16.22 -4.70
CA ASN A 215 17.42 15.90 -3.75
C ASN A 215 17.36 14.43 -3.37
N GLU A 216 18.52 13.75 -3.31
CA GLU A 216 18.65 12.36 -2.85
C GLU A 216 17.79 11.36 -3.65
N ALA A 217 17.33 11.71 -4.86
CA ALA A 217 16.36 10.92 -5.61
C ALA A 217 16.80 9.46 -5.80
N PHE A 218 18.08 9.20 -5.98
CA PHE A 218 18.71 7.89 -6.16
C PHE A 218 19.90 7.69 -5.18
N SER A 219 19.86 8.36 -4.04
CA SER A 219 20.90 8.23 -3.02
C SER A 219 20.93 6.81 -2.49
N PHE A 220 22.13 6.27 -2.21
CA PHE A 220 22.36 4.90 -1.71
C PHE A 220 21.81 3.77 -2.63
N CYS A 221 21.63 4.01 -3.92
CA CYS A 221 21.38 2.97 -4.92
C CYS A 221 22.71 2.27 -5.26
N SER A 222 23.24 1.47 -4.35
CA SER A 222 24.62 0.96 -4.42
C SER A 222 24.93 0.02 -5.60
N SER A 223 23.91 -0.55 -6.24
CA SER A 223 24.07 -1.35 -7.46
C SER A 223 23.90 -0.55 -8.76
N LEU A 224 23.60 0.75 -8.69
CA LEU A 224 23.34 1.57 -9.85
C LEU A 224 24.66 1.95 -10.55
N THR A 225 24.97 1.28 -11.66
CA THR A 225 26.23 1.45 -12.36
C THR A 225 26.20 2.50 -13.46
N SER A 226 25.02 2.80 -13.99
CA SER A 226 24.86 3.79 -15.04
C SER A 226 23.47 4.45 -15.03
N VAL A 227 23.45 5.73 -15.36
CA VAL A 227 22.21 6.52 -15.56
C VAL A 227 22.38 7.39 -16.79
N THR A 228 21.45 7.27 -17.72
CA THR A 228 21.39 8.22 -18.84
C THR A 228 20.47 9.38 -18.46
N ILE A 229 21.02 10.59 -18.39
CA ILE A 229 20.29 11.81 -18.09
C ILE A 229 19.91 12.47 -19.42
N PRO A 230 18.62 12.60 -19.74
CA PRO A 230 18.19 13.21 -21.01
C PRO A 230 18.39 14.72 -21.01
N ASN A 231 18.47 15.31 -22.22
CA ASN A 231 18.64 16.76 -22.40
C ASN A 231 17.48 17.61 -21.86
N SER A 232 16.35 16.99 -21.53
CA SER A 232 15.20 17.65 -20.90
C SER A 232 15.44 18.04 -19.45
N VAL A 233 16.36 17.35 -18.75
CA VAL A 233 16.65 17.61 -17.34
C VAL A 233 17.38 18.94 -17.20
N ARG A 234 16.77 19.84 -16.44
CA ARG A 234 17.29 21.20 -16.17
C ARG A 234 17.86 21.33 -14.76
N THR A 235 17.41 20.49 -13.83
CA THR A 235 17.79 20.56 -12.42
C THR A 235 18.06 19.18 -11.87
N ILE A 236 19.21 19.03 -11.21
CA ILE A 236 19.56 17.84 -10.41
C ILE A 236 19.81 18.34 -8.99
N GLY A 237 19.06 17.78 -8.05
CA GLY A 237 19.11 18.16 -6.64
C GLY A 237 20.38 17.66 -5.93
N ALA A 238 20.60 18.19 -4.74
CA ALA A 238 21.74 17.81 -3.91
C ALA A 238 21.72 16.30 -3.62
N LYS A 239 22.88 15.65 -3.71
CA LYS A 239 23.06 14.22 -3.41
C LYS A 239 22.15 13.27 -4.22
N ALA A 240 21.67 13.72 -5.41
CA ALA A 240 20.72 12.93 -6.19
C ALA A 240 21.20 11.50 -6.49
N PHE A 241 22.51 11.30 -6.60
CA PHE A 241 23.18 10.01 -6.87
C PHE A 241 24.31 9.72 -5.85
N TYR A 242 24.16 10.17 -4.61
CA TYR A 242 25.12 9.96 -3.54
C TYR A 242 25.07 8.52 -3.02
N TYR A 243 26.22 7.90 -2.77
CA TYR A 243 26.42 6.57 -2.15
C TYR A 243 27.73 6.52 -1.36
#